data_639321be2e8ed14a1923c510c831ae42
#
_entry.id   639321be2e8ed14a1923c510c831ae42
#
_cell.length_a   1.000
_cell.length_b   1.000
_cell.length_c   1.000
_cell.angle_alpha   90.00
_cell.angle_beta   90.00
_cell.angle_gamma   90.00
#
_symmetry.space_group_name_H-M   'P 1'
#
loop_
_entity.id
_entity.type
_entity.pdbx_description
1 polymer ?
#
loop_
_entity_poly.entity_id
_entity_poly.type
_entity_poly.pdbx_seq_one_letter_code
_entity_poly.pdbx_strand_id
1 'polypeptide(L)'
;MREHRYSIELPHTAERLWALMQDYDRWSEYAPMVLAVEVLNAGDTAGNGLLRRVIYRLPFGRRGAALELVTEVEAARGYRYTMISREPGNDQSGSVRLEPLGGNRTRLHFEERYHLTSAPWRWFEGPIYRFINRQNELSMRRLSDWLGQHPEYRADLVEPAT
;
A
#
# COMPACT_ATOMS: atom_id res chain seq x y z
N MET A 1 -3.60 -10.95 17.26
CA MET A 1 -3.12 -10.59 15.90
C MET A 1 -4.19 -11.01 14.91
N ARG A 2 -4.59 -10.11 14.03
CA ARG A 2 -5.56 -10.37 12.95
C ARG A 2 -4.83 -10.37 11.63
N GLU A 3 -5.36 -11.12 10.68
CA GLU A 3 -4.79 -11.25 9.34
C GLU A 3 -5.89 -10.96 8.31
N HIS A 4 -5.53 -10.17 7.31
CA HIS A 4 -6.36 -9.89 6.14
C HIS A 4 -5.64 -10.36 4.90
N ARG A 5 -6.31 -11.19 4.12
CA ARG A 5 -5.81 -11.66 2.83
C ARG A 5 -6.90 -11.52 1.80
N TYR A 6 -6.55 -10.99 0.66
CA TYR A 6 -7.42 -11.01 -0.50
C TYR A 6 -6.61 -11.06 -1.79
N SER A 7 -7.27 -11.45 -2.86
CA SER A 7 -6.70 -11.42 -4.21
C SER A 7 -7.71 -10.81 -5.16
N ILE A 8 -7.22 -10.02 -6.10
CA ILE A 8 -8.04 -9.38 -7.13
C ILE A 8 -7.34 -9.49 -8.47
N GLU A 9 -8.09 -9.80 -9.53
CA GLU A 9 -7.58 -9.74 -10.90
C GLU A 9 -7.83 -8.34 -11.46
N LEU A 10 -6.79 -7.77 -12.05
CA LEU A 10 -6.77 -6.43 -12.60
C LEU A 10 -6.41 -6.50 -14.09
N PRO A 11 -7.09 -5.72 -14.96
CA PRO A 11 -6.88 -5.73 -16.41
C PRO A 11 -5.67 -4.87 -16.83
N HIS A 12 -4.56 -5.02 -16.15
CA HIS A 12 -3.32 -4.27 -16.37
C HIS A 12 -2.11 -5.20 -16.21
N THR A 13 -0.99 -4.86 -16.87
CA THR A 13 0.26 -5.60 -16.69
C THR A 13 0.86 -5.34 -15.31
N ALA A 14 1.67 -6.29 -14.82
CA ALA A 14 2.33 -6.17 -13.53
C ALA A 14 3.26 -4.94 -13.49
N GLU A 15 3.92 -4.60 -14.60
CA GLU A 15 4.80 -3.45 -14.72
C GLU A 15 4.03 -2.12 -14.56
N ARG A 16 2.85 -1.99 -15.18
CA ARG A 16 2.02 -0.79 -15.04
C ARG A 16 1.47 -0.63 -13.61
N LEU A 17 1.01 -1.72 -13.02
CA LEU A 17 0.55 -1.72 -11.63
C LEU A 17 1.71 -1.35 -10.70
N TRP A 18 2.86 -1.96 -10.91
CA TRP A 18 4.07 -1.68 -10.14
C TRP A 18 4.49 -0.22 -10.22
N ALA A 19 4.57 0.34 -11.43
CA ALA A 19 4.94 1.73 -11.63
C ALA A 19 4.04 2.69 -10.83
N LEU A 20 2.71 2.53 -10.92
CA LEU A 20 1.79 3.38 -10.16
C LEU A 20 1.89 3.15 -8.65
N MET A 21 2.16 1.93 -8.20
CA MET A 21 2.37 1.64 -6.78
C MET A 21 3.67 2.24 -6.23
N GLN A 22 4.67 2.49 -7.07
CA GLN A 22 5.91 3.17 -6.69
C GLN A 22 5.85 4.70 -6.86
N ASP A 23 4.84 5.21 -7.55
CA ASP A 23 4.59 6.64 -7.72
C ASP A 23 3.83 7.18 -6.49
N TYR A 24 4.59 7.44 -5.42
CA TYR A 24 4.05 7.80 -4.10
C TYR A 24 3.28 9.12 -4.11
N ASP A 25 3.59 10.04 -5.01
CA ASP A 25 2.89 11.33 -5.15
C ASP A 25 1.42 11.12 -5.58
N ARG A 26 1.14 10.02 -6.27
CA ARG A 26 -0.20 9.70 -6.75
C ARG A 26 -1.03 8.83 -5.81
N TRP A 27 -0.47 8.38 -4.70
CA TRP A 27 -1.23 7.52 -3.78
C TRP A 27 -2.53 8.16 -3.29
N SER A 28 -2.54 9.48 -3.07
CA SER A 28 -3.74 10.20 -2.66
C SER A 28 -4.86 10.22 -3.72
N GLU A 29 -4.53 9.96 -4.99
CA GLU A 29 -5.49 9.96 -6.09
C GLU A 29 -6.35 8.69 -6.12
N TYR A 30 -5.79 7.54 -5.73
CA TYR A 30 -6.49 6.26 -5.74
C TYR A 30 -6.68 5.62 -4.36
N ALA A 31 -5.90 5.98 -3.35
CA ALA A 31 -6.03 5.45 -2.00
C ALA A 31 -6.77 6.45 -1.08
N PRO A 32 -8.07 6.24 -0.80
CA PRO A 32 -8.92 7.27 -0.18
C PRO A 32 -8.49 7.72 1.21
N MET A 33 -7.79 6.84 1.92
CA MET A 33 -7.27 7.15 3.25
C MET A 33 -5.93 7.88 3.23
N VAL A 34 -5.18 7.79 2.13
CA VAL A 34 -3.85 8.40 2.03
C VAL A 34 -3.99 9.87 1.67
N LEU A 35 -3.33 10.73 2.42
CA LEU A 35 -3.24 12.17 2.18
C LEU A 35 -1.94 12.53 1.47
N ALA A 36 -0.83 11.90 1.88
CA ALA A 36 0.48 12.08 1.30
C ALA A 36 1.39 10.91 1.70
N VAL A 37 2.44 10.72 0.93
CA VAL A 37 3.56 9.82 1.25
C VAL A 37 4.85 10.63 1.14
N GLU A 38 5.67 10.58 2.16
CA GLU A 38 6.98 11.22 2.21
C GLU A 38 8.05 10.14 2.21
N VAL A 39 8.94 10.12 1.22
CA VAL A 39 10.11 9.23 1.22
C VAL A 39 11.18 9.85 2.09
N LEU A 40 11.55 9.17 3.17
CA LEU A 40 12.57 9.60 4.12
C LEU A 40 13.94 9.00 3.80
N ASN A 41 13.95 7.81 3.19
CA ASN A 41 15.14 7.13 2.68
C ASN A 41 14.71 6.28 1.49
N ALA A 42 15.39 6.40 0.37
CA ALA A 42 15.03 5.66 -0.85
C ALA A 42 15.40 4.17 -0.81
N GLY A 43 16.25 3.76 0.14
CA GLY A 43 16.75 2.40 0.21
C GLY A 43 17.89 2.13 -0.77
N ASP A 44 18.09 0.85 -1.07
CA ASP A 44 19.05 0.44 -2.11
C ASP A 44 18.47 0.62 -3.53
N THR A 45 19.24 0.28 -4.56
CA THR A 45 18.82 0.41 -5.96
C THR A 45 17.60 -0.42 -6.34
N ALA A 46 17.26 -1.45 -5.56
CA ALA A 46 16.03 -2.23 -5.73
C ALA A 46 14.86 -1.68 -4.89
N GLY A 47 15.12 -0.75 -3.96
CA GLY A 47 14.15 -0.17 -3.05
C GLY A 47 14.05 -0.88 -1.69
N ASN A 48 14.95 -1.85 -1.38
CA ASN A 48 14.99 -2.44 -0.05
C ASN A 48 15.56 -1.44 0.96
N GLY A 49 14.95 -1.36 2.13
CA GLY A 49 15.30 -0.35 3.12
C GLY A 49 14.68 1.03 2.86
N LEU A 50 13.81 1.14 1.85
CA LEU A 50 13.03 2.35 1.65
C LEU A 50 12.22 2.62 2.91
N LEU A 51 12.39 3.82 3.44
CA LEU A 51 11.64 4.32 4.60
C LEU A 51 10.72 5.42 4.14
N ARG A 52 9.42 5.22 4.34
CA ARG A 52 8.40 6.21 3.98
C ARG A 52 7.50 6.53 5.15
N ARG A 53 7.04 7.77 5.21
CA ARG A 53 5.98 8.22 6.10
C ARG A 53 4.70 8.33 5.30
N VAL A 54 3.71 7.52 5.65
CA VAL A 54 2.38 7.60 5.04
C VAL A 54 1.46 8.38 5.97
N ILE A 55 0.86 9.45 5.46
CA ILE A 55 -0.05 10.33 6.18
C ILE A 55 -1.48 9.93 5.82
N TYR A 56 -2.26 9.58 6.85
CA TYR A 56 -3.62 9.07 6.68
C TYR A 56 -4.68 10.06 7.14
N ARG A 57 -5.83 9.99 6.47
CA ARG A 57 -7.08 10.56 6.95
C ARG A 57 -7.73 9.58 7.92
N LEU A 58 -7.94 10.03 9.14
CA LEU A 58 -8.65 9.28 10.18
C LEU A 58 -10.10 9.79 10.31
N PRO A 59 -11.00 9.02 10.96
CA PRO A 59 -12.36 9.47 11.26
C PRO A 59 -12.36 10.84 11.98
N PHE A 60 -13.45 11.58 11.80
CA PHE A 60 -13.66 12.92 12.39
C PHE A 60 -12.64 13.98 11.94
N GLY A 61 -12.09 13.84 10.71
CA GLY A 61 -11.16 14.82 10.14
C GLY A 61 -9.76 14.83 10.76
N ARG A 62 -9.44 13.87 11.62
CA ARG A 62 -8.10 13.73 12.22
C ARG A 62 -7.11 13.20 11.18
N ARG A 63 -5.82 13.45 11.44
CA ARG A 63 -4.72 12.90 10.65
C ARG A 63 -3.89 11.97 11.52
N GLY A 64 -3.39 10.90 10.94
CA GLY A 64 -2.40 10.01 11.52
C GLY A 64 -1.24 9.85 10.56
N ALA A 65 -0.14 9.32 11.03
CA ALA A 65 1.00 8.98 10.21
C ALA A 65 1.57 7.62 10.64
N ALA A 66 2.12 6.89 9.67
CA ALA A 66 2.86 5.66 9.93
C ALA A 66 4.22 5.73 9.24
N LEU A 67 5.25 5.24 9.91
CA LEU A 67 6.55 4.99 9.30
C LEU A 67 6.61 3.55 8.85
N GLU A 68 6.81 3.34 7.58
CA GLU A 68 6.88 2.03 6.95
C GLU A 68 8.27 1.77 6.40
N LEU A 69 8.86 0.65 6.80
CA LEU A 69 10.09 0.12 6.22
C LEU A 69 9.72 -0.92 5.17
N VAL A 70 10.15 -0.69 3.93
CA VAL A 70 9.92 -1.59 2.79
C VAL A 70 11.10 -2.54 2.64
N THR A 71 10.82 -3.81 2.43
CA THR A 71 11.81 -4.90 2.29
C THR A 71 11.35 -5.92 1.25
N GLU A 72 12.24 -6.83 0.90
CA GLU A 72 11.96 -7.92 -0.05
C GLU A 72 11.33 -7.40 -1.37
N VAL A 73 11.93 -6.33 -1.91
CA VAL A 73 11.46 -5.69 -3.12
C VAL A 73 11.91 -6.48 -4.34
N GLU A 74 10.95 -6.92 -5.13
CA GLU A 74 11.16 -7.52 -6.44
C GLU A 74 10.35 -6.72 -7.48
N ALA A 75 11.03 -6.02 -8.37
CA ALA A 75 10.40 -5.14 -9.36
C ALA A 75 9.33 -5.87 -10.18
N ALA A 76 8.15 -5.27 -10.30
CA ALA A 76 6.96 -5.84 -10.95
C ALA A 76 6.48 -7.20 -10.36
N ARG A 77 7.00 -7.59 -9.19
CA ARG A 77 6.60 -8.81 -8.47
C ARG A 77 6.00 -8.53 -7.12
N GLY A 78 6.55 -7.57 -6.39
CA GLY A 78 6.00 -7.18 -5.10
C GLY A 78 7.02 -6.70 -4.08
N TYR A 79 6.55 -6.50 -2.87
CA TYR A 79 7.35 -6.10 -1.72
C TYR A 79 6.67 -6.47 -0.41
N ARG A 80 7.45 -6.42 0.68
CA ARG A 80 6.94 -6.42 2.04
C ARG A 80 7.13 -5.06 2.69
N TYR A 81 6.32 -4.78 3.69
CA TYR A 81 6.50 -3.60 4.54
C TYR A 81 6.20 -3.94 6.00
N THR A 82 6.86 -3.20 6.87
CA THR A 82 6.63 -3.29 8.32
C THR A 82 6.50 -1.88 8.86
N MET A 83 5.45 -1.64 9.65
CA MET A 83 5.29 -0.39 10.37
C MET A 83 6.28 -0.36 11.54
N ILE A 84 7.15 0.66 11.55
CA ILE A 84 8.17 0.84 12.59
C ILE A 84 7.86 1.98 13.55
N SER A 85 6.85 2.80 13.28
CA SER A 85 6.39 3.83 14.20
C SER A 85 5.52 3.21 15.29
N ARG A 86 5.91 3.42 16.53
CA ARG A 86 5.12 3.03 17.70
C ARG A 86 4.08 4.09 18.09
N GLU A 87 3.43 4.72 17.13
CA GLU A 87 2.26 5.52 17.46
C GLU A 87 1.12 4.61 17.92
N PRO A 88 0.28 5.01 18.92
CA PRO A 88 -0.09 4.16 20.02
C PRO A 88 -0.60 2.80 19.57
N GLY A 89 0.27 1.83 19.68
CA GLY A 89 -0.11 0.46 19.85
C GLY A 89 -0.56 -0.27 18.60
N ASN A 90 0.06 -0.07 17.45
CA ASN A 90 -0.23 -0.83 16.25
C ASN A 90 1.04 -1.51 15.70
N ASP A 91 1.08 -2.85 15.80
CA ASP A 91 2.05 -3.66 15.07
C ASP A 91 1.40 -4.08 13.76
N GLN A 92 1.91 -3.57 12.66
CA GLN A 92 1.39 -3.86 11.32
C GLN A 92 2.51 -4.24 10.38
N SER A 93 2.28 -5.27 9.61
CA SER A 93 3.14 -5.67 8.50
C SER A 93 2.29 -6.21 7.37
N GLY A 94 2.76 -6.08 6.16
CA GLY A 94 2.03 -6.58 5.01
C GLY A 94 2.92 -6.90 3.83
N SER A 95 2.31 -7.46 2.80
CA SER A 95 2.94 -7.74 1.52
C SER A 95 1.97 -7.52 0.39
N VAL A 96 2.52 -7.10 -0.74
CA VAL A 96 1.84 -7.07 -2.02
C VAL A 96 2.62 -7.96 -2.97
N ARG A 97 1.93 -8.84 -3.69
CA ARG A 97 2.52 -9.67 -4.73
C ARG A 97 1.70 -9.57 -6.01
N LEU A 98 2.39 -9.40 -7.12
CA LEU A 98 1.83 -9.34 -8.46
C LEU A 98 2.15 -10.63 -9.21
N GLU A 99 1.13 -11.32 -9.68
CA GLU A 99 1.21 -12.55 -10.47
C GLU A 99 0.67 -12.28 -11.88
N PRO A 100 1.56 -12.18 -12.91
CA PRO A 100 1.12 -12.01 -14.28
C PRO A 100 0.30 -13.23 -14.74
N LEU A 101 -0.89 -12.97 -15.30
CA LEU A 101 -1.79 -14.02 -15.83
C LEU A 101 -1.74 -14.12 -17.36
N GLY A 102 -0.94 -13.27 -18.02
CA GLY A 102 -0.95 -13.10 -19.47
C GLY A 102 -2.09 -12.23 -19.99
N GLY A 103 -2.01 -11.79 -21.24
CA GLY A 103 -3.03 -10.96 -21.89
C GLY A 103 -3.33 -9.64 -21.19
N ASN A 104 -2.32 -8.95 -20.70
CA ASN A 104 -2.44 -7.69 -19.94
C ASN A 104 -3.28 -7.82 -18.65
N ARG A 105 -3.26 -8.98 -18.01
CA ARG A 105 -3.93 -9.22 -16.74
C ARG A 105 -2.93 -9.63 -15.67
N THR A 106 -3.18 -9.15 -14.44
CA THR A 106 -2.37 -9.47 -13.27
C THR A 106 -3.28 -9.78 -12.11
N ARG A 107 -2.95 -10.82 -11.35
CA ARG A 107 -3.57 -11.06 -10.04
C ARG A 107 -2.70 -10.42 -8.98
N LEU A 108 -3.30 -9.49 -8.24
CA LEU A 108 -2.69 -8.87 -7.08
C LEU A 108 -3.11 -9.65 -5.84
N HIS A 109 -2.12 -10.07 -5.06
CA HIS A 109 -2.31 -10.67 -3.74
C HIS A 109 -1.88 -9.66 -2.69
N PHE A 110 -2.74 -9.43 -1.72
CA PHE A 110 -2.49 -8.56 -0.58
C PHE A 110 -2.61 -9.37 0.71
N GLU A 111 -1.63 -9.24 1.56
CA GLU A 111 -1.65 -9.81 2.90
C GLU A 111 -1.24 -8.74 3.90
N GLU A 112 -1.99 -8.61 4.97
CA GLU A 112 -1.70 -7.68 6.05
C GLU A 112 -1.96 -8.33 7.39
N ARG A 113 -1.02 -8.16 8.31
CA ARG A 113 -1.13 -8.57 9.70
C ARG A 113 -1.19 -7.34 10.58
N TYR A 114 -2.06 -7.40 11.56
CA TYR A 114 -2.44 -6.25 12.33
C TYR A 114 -2.71 -6.61 13.79
N HIS A 115 -2.17 -5.83 14.72
CA HIS A 115 -2.41 -6.00 16.14
C HIS A 115 -2.45 -4.66 16.87
N LEU A 116 -3.59 -4.36 17.50
CA LEU A 116 -3.71 -3.20 18.39
C LEU A 116 -3.15 -3.55 19.77
N THR A 117 -2.04 -2.92 20.13
CA THR A 117 -1.36 -3.17 21.41
C THR A 117 -1.89 -2.31 22.56
N SER A 118 -2.54 -1.17 22.26
CA SER A 118 -3.06 -0.27 23.31
C SER A 118 -4.43 -0.71 23.84
N ALA A 119 -4.55 -0.78 25.17
CA ALA A 119 -5.71 -1.33 25.87
C ALA A 119 -7.07 -0.73 25.48
N PRO A 120 -7.30 0.60 25.40
CA PRO A 120 -8.62 1.13 25.09
C PRO A 120 -9.08 0.83 23.66
N TRP A 121 -8.14 0.70 22.70
CA TRP A 121 -8.46 0.46 21.29
C TRP A 121 -8.74 -1.01 20.96
N ARG A 122 -8.30 -1.94 21.79
CA ARG A 122 -8.55 -3.38 21.62
C ARG A 122 -10.05 -3.73 21.57
N TRP A 123 -10.88 -2.98 22.29
CA TRP A 123 -12.34 -3.17 22.28
C TRP A 123 -12.96 -2.84 20.92
N PHE A 124 -12.33 -1.92 20.17
CA PHE A 124 -12.77 -1.47 18.85
C PHE A 124 -12.00 -2.12 17.72
N GLU A 125 -11.11 -3.07 18.02
CA GLU A 125 -10.24 -3.73 17.02
C GLU A 125 -11.04 -4.30 15.85
N GLY A 126 -12.17 -4.95 16.10
CA GLY A 126 -12.99 -5.56 15.06
C GLY A 126 -13.59 -4.56 14.05
N PRO A 127 -14.26 -3.51 14.51
CA PRO A 127 -14.75 -2.42 13.63
C PRO A 127 -13.63 -1.70 12.88
N ILE A 128 -12.53 -1.37 13.56
CA ILE A 128 -11.38 -0.69 12.94
C ILE A 128 -10.76 -1.57 11.85
N TYR A 129 -10.55 -2.84 12.14
CA TYR A 129 -10.02 -3.82 11.19
C TYR A 129 -10.90 -3.95 9.94
N ARG A 130 -12.22 -4.10 10.10
CA ARG A 130 -13.15 -4.15 8.96
C ARG A 130 -13.11 -2.89 8.11
N PHE A 131 -12.98 -1.73 8.75
CA PHE A 131 -12.87 -0.46 8.06
C PHE A 131 -11.56 -0.40 7.24
N ILE A 132 -10.41 -0.72 7.83
CA ILE A 132 -9.10 -0.72 7.15
C ILE A 132 -9.11 -1.69 5.96
N ASN A 133 -9.58 -2.92 6.16
CA ASN A 133 -9.65 -3.92 5.08
C ASN A 133 -10.47 -3.42 3.89
N ARG A 134 -11.63 -2.84 4.17
CA ARG A 134 -12.48 -2.27 3.12
C ARG A 134 -11.78 -1.13 2.37
N GLN A 135 -11.01 -0.30 3.08
CA GLN A 135 -10.26 0.79 2.44
C GLN A 135 -9.11 0.25 1.57
N ASN A 136 -8.41 -0.79 2.03
CA ASN A 136 -7.36 -1.42 1.25
C ASN A 136 -7.90 -2.04 -0.05
N GLU A 137 -8.99 -2.79 0.03
CA GLU A 137 -9.64 -3.35 -1.16
C GLU A 137 -10.13 -2.26 -2.13
N LEU A 138 -10.72 -1.19 -1.59
CA LEU A 138 -11.17 -0.04 -2.38
C LEU A 138 -9.98 0.66 -3.07
N SER A 139 -8.86 0.82 -2.38
CA SER A 139 -7.65 1.41 -2.95
C SER A 139 -7.15 0.62 -4.16
N MET A 140 -7.14 -0.71 -4.06
CA MET A 140 -6.69 -1.55 -5.18
C MET A 140 -7.63 -1.51 -6.39
N ARG A 141 -8.95 -1.44 -6.16
CA ARG A 141 -9.92 -1.22 -7.25
C ARG A 141 -9.72 0.15 -7.91
N ARG A 142 -9.60 1.21 -7.11
CA ARG A 142 -9.38 2.57 -7.61
C ARG A 142 -8.03 2.72 -8.33
N LEU A 143 -6.98 2.03 -7.90
CA LEU A 143 -5.73 1.96 -8.63
C LEU A 143 -5.93 1.44 -10.06
N SER A 144 -6.72 0.37 -10.21
CA SER A 144 -7.07 -0.16 -11.51
C SER A 144 -7.90 0.81 -12.34
N ASP A 145 -8.91 1.43 -11.73
CA ASP A 145 -9.76 2.42 -12.40
C ASP A 145 -8.95 3.62 -12.86
N TRP A 146 -8.03 4.09 -12.02
CA TRP A 146 -7.11 5.18 -12.35
C TRP A 146 -6.26 4.86 -13.57
N LEU A 147 -5.64 3.68 -13.62
CA LEU A 147 -4.88 3.21 -14.79
C LEU A 147 -5.74 3.09 -16.05
N GLY A 148 -7.00 2.69 -15.92
CA GLY A 148 -7.95 2.64 -17.02
C GLY A 148 -8.27 4.02 -17.59
N GLN A 149 -8.28 5.06 -16.76
CA GLN A 149 -8.52 6.45 -17.14
C GLN A 149 -7.25 7.14 -17.70
N HIS A 150 -6.06 6.58 -17.45
CA HIS A 150 -4.77 7.13 -17.87
C HIS A 150 -4.00 6.11 -18.72
N PRO A 151 -4.47 5.79 -19.95
CA PRO A 151 -3.85 4.79 -20.79
C PRO A 151 -2.40 5.16 -21.21
N GLU A 152 -2.08 6.45 -21.21
CA GLU A 152 -0.76 7.01 -21.52
C GLU A 152 0.26 6.80 -20.37
N TYR A 153 -0.21 6.49 -19.16
CA TYR A 153 0.70 6.28 -18.01
C TYR A 153 1.59 5.05 -18.23
N ARG A 154 2.89 5.28 -18.24
CA ARG A 154 3.92 4.27 -18.48
C ARG A 154 4.92 4.18 -17.34
N ALA A 155 5.46 2.99 -17.15
CA ALA A 155 6.46 2.70 -16.12
C ALA A 155 7.79 3.46 -16.33
N ASP A 156 8.14 3.75 -17.59
CA ASP A 156 9.37 4.46 -17.97
C ASP A 156 9.36 5.96 -17.69
N LEU A 157 8.21 6.50 -17.27
CA LEU A 157 8.06 7.90 -16.89
C LEU A 157 8.21 8.16 -15.38
N VAL A 158 8.33 7.10 -14.58
CA VAL A 158 8.49 7.22 -13.13
C VAL A 158 9.98 7.32 -12.83
N GLU A 159 10.45 8.52 -12.48
CA GLU A 159 11.81 8.68 -11.94
C GLU A 159 11.91 7.93 -10.61
N PRO A 160 13.01 7.19 -10.38
CA PRO A 160 13.20 6.57 -9.08
C PRO A 160 13.23 7.66 -8.00
N ALA A 161 12.55 7.42 -6.88
CA ALA A 161 12.54 8.34 -5.75
C ALA A 161 13.98 8.63 -5.29
N THR A 162 14.43 9.87 -5.48
CA THR A 162 15.76 10.36 -5.11
C THR A 162 15.81 10.77 -3.64
#